data_ad5bff278c6968bdafe2cdb4c08d960c
#
_entry.id   ad5bff278c6968bdafe2cdb4c08d960c
#
_cell.length_a   1.000
_cell.length_b   1.000
_cell.length_c   1.000
_cell.angle_alpha   90.00
_cell.angle_beta   90.00
_cell.angle_gamma   90.00
#
_symmetry.space_group_name_H-M   'P 1'
#
loop_
_entity.id
_entity.type
_entity.pdbx_description
1 polymer ?
#
loop_
_entity_poly.entity_id
_entity_poly.type
_entity_poly.pdbx_seq_one_letter_code
_entity_poly.pdbx_strand_id
1 'polypeptide(L)'
;ADGEEPTGAPEKAEESGNVPAASSGNQSSGGSSSESSNSNGSSSNNSNSSNTNTSGWQSGVVSAYGSTSDGTLGAHTATGAIVSESSMGVAVPMSMPNYRSYFGRSVEISYGGRTVVAVVNDCGGLGGGSRALDLQPGVWKALGASSCFDWGVRTVSYRFL
;
A
#
# COMPACT_ATOMS: atom_id res chain seq x y z
N ALA A 1 28.15 7.19 -25.41
CA ALA A 1 27.38 6.09 -24.86
C ALA A 1 26.29 6.70 -23.99
N ASP A 2 25.15 6.92 -24.60
CA ASP A 2 24.00 7.55 -23.96
C ASP A 2 23.26 6.49 -23.14
N GLY A 3 23.30 6.66 -21.81
CA GLY A 3 22.52 5.84 -20.91
C GLY A 3 21.07 6.29 -20.93
N GLU A 4 20.20 5.53 -21.59
CA GLU A 4 18.77 5.72 -21.46
C GLU A 4 18.37 5.46 -20.01
N GLU A 5 17.81 6.49 -19.37
CA GLU A 5 17.14 6.31 -18.08
C GLU A 5 15.97 5.35 -18.26
N PRO A 6 15.82 4.36 -17.36
CA PRO A 6 14.66 3.49 -17.42
C PRO A 6 13.41 4.32 -17.20
N THR A 7 12.54 4.31 -18.18
CA THR A 7 11.21 4.89 -18.05
C THR A 7 10.47 4.14 -16.98
N GLY A 8 10.33 4.76 -15.83
CA GLY A 8 9.48 4.24 -14.75
C GLY A 8 8.05 4.01 -15.26
N ALA A 9 7.30 3.21 -14.54
CA ALA A 9 5.91 2.96 -14.84
C ALA A 9 5.19 4.29 -15.12
N PRO A 10 4.39 4.37 -16.18
CA PRO A 10 3.70 5.61 -16.53
C PRO A 10 2.84 6.06 -15.35
N GLU A 11 2.96 7.33 -15.04
CA GLU A 11 2.16 7.95 -14.00
C GLU A 11 0.68 7.80 -14.40
N LYS A 12 -0.09 7.08 -13.59
CA LYS A 12 -1.52 6.98 -13.80
C LYS A 12 -2.12 8.38 -13.75
N ALA A 13 -2.77 8.79 -14.81
CA ALA A 13 -3.60 9.97 -14.80
C ALA A 13 -4.60 9.86 -13.64
N GLU A 14 -4.60 10.85 -12.78
CA GLU A 14 -5.55 10.95 -11.68
C GLU A 14 -6.96 11.07 -12.28
N GLU A 15 -7.72 10.00 -12.22
CA GLU A 15 -9.15 10.09 -12.43
C GLU A 15 -9.79 10.65 -11.15
N SER A 16 -10.16 11.91 -11.22
CA SER A 16 -10.91 12.62 -10.20
C SER A 16 -12.28 11.95 -10.05
N GLY A 17 -12.37 10.96 -9.17
CA GLY A 17 -13.62 10.37 -8.75
C GLY A 17 -14.34 11.32 -7.80
N ASN A 18 -15.29 12.05 -8.35
CA ASN A 18 -16.22 12.88 -7.61
C ASN A 18 -17.06 12.00 -6.65
N VAL A 19 -16.82 12.13 -5.36
CA VAL A 19 -17.66 11.50 -4.34
C VAL A 19 -18.75 12.49 -3.94
N PRO A 20 -20.02 12.17 -4.14
CA PRO A 20 -21.09 13.05 -3.65
C PRO A 20 -21.16 12.95 -2.12
N ALA A 21 -21.09 14.11 -1.50
CA ALA A 21 -21.37 14.29 -0.09
C ALA A 21 -22.85 13.98 0.19
N ALA A 22 -23.11 13.04 1.06
CA ALA A 22 -24.42 12.87 1.67
C ALA A 22 -24.44 13.56 3.02
N SER A 23 -25.13 14.70 3.05
CA SER A 23 -25.56 15.44 4.23
C SER A 23 -26.80 14.79 4.82
N SER A 24 -26.84 14.64 6.13
CA SER A 24 -27.95 14.94 7.05
C SER A 24 -27.57 14.37 8.41
N GLY A 25 -27.43 15.06 9.42
CA GLY A 25 -28.34 15.95 10.11
C GLY A 25 -29.34 15.18 10.94
N ASN A 26 -29.13 15.06 12.23
CA ASN A 26 -30.11 15.47 13.19
C ASN A 26 -29.60 15.40 14.65
N GLN A 27 -30.03 16.42 15.39
CA GLN A 27 -29.90 16.72 16.81
C GLN A 27 -30.71 15.78 17.67
N SER A 28 -30.30 15.61 18.89
CA SER A 28 -30.87 16.15 20.13
C SER A 28 -30.42 15.30 21.31
N SER A 29 -29.79 15.90 22.24
CA SER A 29 -30.23 16.53 23.47
C SER A 29 -30.60 15.58 24.60
N GLY A 30 -30.01 15.86 25.74
CA GLY A 30 -30.48 15.55 27.08
C GLY A 30 -29.61 14.49 27.76
N GLY A 31 -28.89 14.80 28.77
CA GLY A 31 -29.14 15.48 29.96
C GLY A 31 -28.67 14.66 31.13
N SER A 32 -27.79 15.26 31.91
CA SER A 32 -27.73 15.28 33.35
C SER A 32 -27.20 14.08 34.16
N SER A 33 -26.05 14.35 34.74
CA SER A 33 -25.71 14.28 36.19
C SER A 33 -25.80 12.92 36.88
N SER A 34 -24.84 12.51 37.58
CA SER A 34 -24.23 12.87 38.82
C SER A 34 -23.34 11.76 39.34
N GLU A 35 -22.21 12.19 39.79
CA GLU A 35 -21.52 12.00 41.04
C GLU A 35 -21.24 10.58 41.61
N SER A 36 -19.93 10.47 41.81
CA SER A 36 -19.31 10.10 43.11
C SER A 36 -19.17 8.63 43.43
N SER A 37 -17.98 8.16 43.47
CA SER A 37 -17.10 8.10 44.65
C SER A 37 -15.93 7.15 44.45
N ASN A 38 -14.82 7.73 44.68
CA ASN A 38 -13.61 7.25 45.31
C ASN A 38 -13.60 5.82 45.84
N SER A 39 -12.67 5.02 45.33
CA SER A 39 -11.87 4.14 46.20
C SER A 39 -10.56 3.73 45.54
N ASN A 40 -9.56 4.12 46.24
CA ASN A 40 -8.15 3.79 46.18
C ASN A 40 -7.92 2.28 46.04
N GLY A 41 -7.25 1.90 44.97
CA GLY A 41 -6.80 0.54 44.76
C GLY A 41 -5.47 0.57 44.01
N SER A 42 -4.41 0.58 44.79
CA SER A 42 -3.06 0.35 44.30
C SER A 42 -3.03 -1.00 43.62
N SER A 43 -2.94 -0.99 42.28
CA SER A 43 -2.61 -2.18 41.50
C SER A 43 -1.40 -1.85 40.67
N SER A 44 -0.32 -2.48 41.03
CA SER A 44 0.90 -2.61 40.27
C SER A 44 0.57 -2.81 38.79
N ASN A 45 0.89 -1.80 38.04
CA ASN A 45 0.86 -1.81 36.58
C ASN A 45 1.96 -2.77 36.12
N ASN A 46 1.63 -4.04 36.05
CA ASN A 46 2.39 -4.94 35.22
C ASN A 46 1.90 -4.69 33.78
N SER A 47 2.40 -3.62 33.20
CA SER A 47 2.32 -3.43 31.76
C SER A 47 3.18 -4.53 31.15
N ASN A 48 2.59 -5.69 31.04
CA ASN A 48 3.05 -6.68 30.10
C ASN A 48 2.75 -6.10 28.72
N SER A 49 3.60 -5.20 28.30
CA SER A 49 3.75 -4.83 26.92
C SER A 49 4.07 -6.14 26.23
N SER A 50 3.04 -6.82 25.75
CA SER A 50 3.22 -7.84 24.75
C SER A 50 3.87 -7.13 23.58
N ASN A 51 5.18 -7.16 23.61
CA ASN A 51 6.01 -6.85 22.47
C ASN A 51 5.70 -7.94 21.45
N THR A 52 4.52 -7.84 20.85
CA THR A 52 4.24 -8.52 19.60
C THR A 52 5.23 -7.91 18.64
N ASN A 53 6.24 -8.65 18.38
CA ASN A 53 7.32 -8.32 17.48
C ASN A 53 6.71 -8.21 16.07
N THR A 54 5.98 -7.11 15.82
CA THR A 54 5.55 -6.68 14.49
C THR A 54 6.73 -6.06 13.77
N SER A 55 7.94 -6.58 14.05
CA SER A 55 9.19 -6.04 13.57
C SER A 55 9.17 -5.99 12.05
N GLY A 56 9.24 -4.76 11.55
CA GLY A 56 9.34 -4.46 10.14
C GLY A 56 8.01 -4.25 9.42
N TRP A 57 6.86 -4.62 9.96
CA TRP A 57 5.57 -4.33 9.35
C TRP A 57 5.23 -2.84 9.43
N GLN A 58 4.86 -2.27 8.30
CA GLN A 58 4.44 -0.89 8.18
C GLN A 58 3.13 -0.82 7.37
N SER A 59 2.39 0.25 7.55
CA SER A 59 1.18 0.53 6.80
C SER A 59 1.48 1.50 5.67
N GLY A 60 0.89 1.29 4.53
CA GLY A 60 1.05 2.18 3.40
C GLY A 60 -0.08 2.06 2.38
N VAL A 61 -0.26 3.13 1.64
CA VAL A 61 -1.19 3.19 0.52
C VAL A 61 -0.50 2.59 -0.71
N VAL A 62 -1.15 1.65 -1.40
CA VAL A 62 -0.60 0.99 -2.58
C VAL A 62 -1.60 1.01 -3.73
N SER A 63 -1.08 1.21 -4.92
CA SER A 63 -1.81 1.14 -6.19
C SER A 63 -1.48 -0.13 -6.96
N ALA A 64 -2.01 -0.28 -8.16
CA ALA A 64 -1.83 -1.45 -9.00
C ALA A 64 -1.68 -1.04 -10.46
N TYR A 65 -0.90 -1.80 -11.22
CA TYR A 65 -0.71 -1.61 -12.64
C TYR A 65 -0.56 -2.95 -13.38
N GLY A 66 -0.41 -2.93 -14.69
CA GLY A 66 -0.24 -4.11 -15.50
C GLY A 66 -1.53 -4.49 -16.26
N SER A 67 -2.16 -3.53 -16.91
CA SER A 67 -3.27 -3.78 -17.82
C SER A 67 -2.92 -3.36 -19.25
N THR A 68 -3.68 -3.85 -20.21
CA THR A 68 -3.59 -3.36 -21.59
C THR A 68 -4.09 -1.94 -21.73
N SER A 69 -5.07 -1.54 -20.90
CA SER A 69 -5.66 -0.21 -20.94
C SER A 69 -4.76 0.87 -20.37
N ASP A 70 -3.89 0.56 -19.42
CA ASP A 70 -2.89 1.51 -18.92
C ASP A 70 -1.56 1.44 -19.70
N GLY A 71 -1.46 0.52 -20.66
CA GLY A 71 -0.28 0.37 -21.51
C GLY A 71 0.93 -0.26 -20.83
N THR A 72 0.79 -0.78 -19.62
CA THR A 72 1.91 -1.33 -18.85
C THR A 72 2.05 -2.84 -18.94
N LEU A 73 1.00 -3.56 -19.37
CA LEU A 73 1.11 -5.00 -19.64
C LEU A 73 2.04 -5.23 -20.84
N GLY A 74 3.08 -6.02 -20.64
CA GLY A 74 4.12 -6.27 -21.65
C GLY A 74 5.27 -5.26 -21.62
N ALA A 75 5.20 -4.21 -20.80
CA ALA A 75 6.29 -3.25 -20.64
C ALA A 75 7.45 -3.84 -19.82
N HIS A 76 8.64 -3.31 -20.03
CA HIS A 76 9.81 -3.66 -19.24
C HIS A 76 9.82 -2.86 -17.94
N THR A 77 10.15 -3.53 -16.84
CA THR A 77 10.42 -2.90 -15.56
C THR A 77 11.82 -2.27 -15.53
N ALA A 78 12.12 -1.52 -14.48
CA ALA A 78 13.44 -0.90 -14.29
C ALA A 78 14.58 -1.94 -14.24
N THR A 79 14.30 -3.16 -13.82
CA THR A 79 15.29 -4.27 -13.80
C THR A 79 15.32 -5.10 -15.08
N GLY A 80 14.45 -4.79 -16.07
CA GLY A 80 14.35 -5.48 -17.35
C GLY A 80 13.36 -6.64 -17.38
N ALA A 81 12.68 -6.94 -16.29
CA ALA A 81 11.61 -7.93 -16.29
C ALA A 81 10.40 -7.41 -17.09
N ILE A 82 9.63 -8.32 -17.68
CA ILE A 82 8.42 -7.97 -18.43
C ILE A 82 7.21 -8.09 -17.52
N VAL A 83 6.38 -7.05 -17.48
CA VAL A 83 5.10 -7.09 -16.76
C VAL A 83 4.14 -8.02 -17.50
N SER A 84 3.74 -9.10 -16.87
CA SER A 84 2.81 -10.11 -17.39
C SER A 84 1.66 -10.31 -16.42
N GLU A 85 0.63 -11.04 -16.88
CA GLU A 85 -0.54 -11.40 -16.08
C GLU A 85 -0.21 -12.17 -14.78
N SER A 86 0.98 -12.76 -14.70
CA SER A 86 1.46 -13.53 -13.56
C SER A 86 2.63 -12.88 -12.83
N SER A 87 3.02 -11.68 -13.20
CA SER A 87 4.18 -10.99 -12.59
C SER A 87 4.00 -10.77 -11.10
N MET A 88 4.97 -11.26 -10.33
CA MET A 88 5.01 -11.13 -8.86
C MET A 88 5.95 -10.02 -8.41
N GLY A 89 5.91 -8.88 -9.10
CA GLY A 89 6.74 -7.72 -8.83
C GLY A 89 5.98 -6.54 -8.28
N VAL A 90 6.73 -5.60 -7.75
CA VAL A 90 6.23 -4.29 -7.32
C VAL A 90 7.18 -3.19 -7.73
N ALA A 91 6.63 -2.00 -7.96
CA ALA A 91 7.40 -0.77 -8.07
C ALA A 91 7.48 -0.04 -6.73
N VAL A 92 8.60 0.60 -6.48
CA VAL A 92 8.83 1.50 -5.34
C VAL A 92 8.91 2.95 -5.80
N PRO A 93 8.57 3.94 -4.94
CA PRO A 93 8.65 5.33 -5.34
C PRO A 93 10.11 5.79 -5.50
N MET A 94 10.40 6.51 -6.59
CA MET A 94 11.72 7.11 -6.83
C MET A 94 12.05 8.22 -5.83
N SER A 95 11.06 8.77 -5.13
CA SER A 95 11.26 9.72 -4.04
C SER A 95 11.84 9.08 -2.77
N MET A 96 11.79 7.76 -2.68
CA MET A 96 12.37 7.04 -1.54
C MET A 96 13.91 7.10 -1.62
N PRO A 97 14.60 7.49 -0.51
CA PRO A 97 16.06 7.50 -0.49
C PRO A 97 16.63 6.12 -0.84
N ASN A 98 17.60 6.10 -1.75
CA ASN A 98 18.26 4.86 -2.19
C ASN A 98 17.30 3.79 -2.76
N TYR A 99 16.22 4.19 -3.42
CA TYR A 99 15.22 3.26 -3.95
C TYR A 99 15.82 2.13 -4.78
N ARG A 100 16.89 2.38 -5.53
CA ARG A 100 17.57 1.37 -6.35
C ARG A 100 18.19 0.24 -5.53
N SER A 101 18.52 0.49 -4.26
CA SER A 101 19.06 -0.55 -3.36
C SER A 101 18.00 -1.59 -2.96
N TYR A 102 16.73 -1.30 -3.22
CA TYR A 102 15.63 -2.23 -2.98
C TYR A 102 15.41 -3.21 -4.12
N PHE A 103 15.93 -2.96 -5.31
CA PHE A 103 15.80 -3.87 -6.44
C PHE A 103 16.33 -5.26 -6.10
N GLY A 104 15.49 -6.27 -6.35
CA GLY A 104 15.78 -7.66 -6.02
C GLY A 104 15.40 -8.08 -4.60
N ARG A 105 15.07 -7.13 -3.72
CA ARG A 105 14.56 -7.48 -2.38
C ARG A 105 13.14 -8.00 -2.45
N SER A 106 12.84 -8.96 -1.60
CA SER A 106 11.47 -9.41 -1.40
C SER A 106 10.72 -8.45 -0.48
N VAL A 107 9.44 -8.31 -0.72
CA VAL A 107 8.50 -7.57 0.11
C VAL A 107 7.29 -8.46 0.38
N GLU A 108 6.90 -8.56 1.63
CA GLU A 108 5.70 -9.27 2.06
C GLU A 108 4.57 -8.27 2.23
N ILE A 109 3.41 -8.58 1.68
CA ILE A 109 2.25 -7.67 1.63
C ILE A 109 1.04 -8.42 2.15
N SER A 110 0.32 -7.81 3.09
CA SER A 110 -0.88 -8.38 3.69
C SER A 110 -2.06 -7.46 3.51
N TYR A 111 -3.15 -8.03 3.01
CA TYR A 111 -4.42 -7.34 2.82
C TYR A 111 -5.59 -8.32 2.88
N GLY A 112 -6.65 -7.97 3.60
CA GLY A 112 -7.89 -8.76 3.62
C GLY A 112 -7.73 -10.22 4.07
N GLY A 113 -6.81 -10.49 4.98
CA GLY A 113 -6.50 -11.84 5.45
C GLY A 113 -5.61 -12.65 4.50
N ARG A 114 -5.13 -12.04 3.42
CA ARG A 114 -4.22 -12.67 2.44
C ARG A 114 -2.84 -12.07 2.57
N THR A 115 -1.82 -12.88 2.38
CA THR A 115 -0.43 -12.46 2.40
C THR A 115 0.28 -12.98 1.16
N VAL A 116 1.09 -12.16 0.54
CA VAL A 116 1.86 -12.48 -0.65
C VAL A 116 3.29 -11.95 -0.52
N VAL A 117 4.24 -12.67 -1.09
CA VAL A 117 5.62 -12.20 -1.23
C VAL A 117 5.85 -11.82 -2.68
N ALA A 118 6.33 -10.61 -2.88
CA ALA A 118 6.66 -10.05 -4.18
C ALA A 118 8.13 -9.62 -4.22
N VAL A 119 8.63 -9.30 -5.40
CA VAL A 119 10.00 -8.80 -5.59
C VAL A 119 9.96 -7.35 -6.08
N VAL A 120 10.77 -6.51 -5.50
CA VAL A 120 10.97 -5.15 -5.99
C VAL A 120 11.78 -5.22 -7.30
N ASN A 121 11.15 -4.93 -8.43
CA ASN A 121 11.79 -4.98 -9.74
C ASN A 121 11.52 -3.74 -10.59
N ASP A 122 10.82 -2.76 -10.04
CA ASP A 122 10.45 -1.56 -10.76
C ASP A 122 10.46 -0.33 -9.85
N CYS A 123 10.34 0.84 -10.44
CA CYS A 123 10.22 2.11 -9.75
C CYS A 123 9.34 3.06 -10.56
N GLY A 124 8.80 4.06 -9.91
CA GLY A 124 7.97 5.06 -10.55
C GLY A 124 7.71 6.27 -9.66
N GLY A 125 6.96 7.23 -10.17
CA GLY A 125 6.61 8.45 -9.44
C GLY A 125 5.72 8.18 -8.24
N LEU A 126 4.78 7.26 -8.35
CA LEU A 126 3.87 6.83 -7.27
C LEU A 126 3.27 8.03 -6.51
N GLY A 127 2.77 9.02 -7.26
CA GLY A 127 2.18 10.22 -6.69
C GLY A 127 3.15 11.05 -5.84
N GLY A 128 4.43 11.13 -6.24
CA GLY A 128 5.46 11.81 -5.47
C GLY A 128 5.84 11.09 -4.18
N GLY A 129 5.55 9.80 -4.08
CA GLY A 129 5.79 8.97 -2.90
C GLY A 129 4.59 8.86 -1.95
N SER A 130 3.44 9.38 -2.33
CA SER A 130 2.20 9.20 -1.57
C SER A 130 1.71 7.74 -1.55
N ARG A 131 2.10 6.96 -2.56
CA ARG A 131 1.90 5.52 -2.61
C ARG A 131 3.22 4.81 -2.31
N ALA A 132 3.16 3.83 -1.42
CA ALA A 132 4.34 3.08 -0.97
C ALA A 132 4.82 2.06 -2.00
N LEU A 133 3.89 1.43 -2.70
CA LEU A 133 4.14 0.40 -3.71
C LEU A 133 3.11 0.53 -4.84
N ASP A 134 3.49 0.02 -6.01
CA ASP A 134 2.57 -0.22 -7.12
C ASP A 134 2.66 -1.70 -7.52
N LEU A 135 1.53 -2.40 -7.49
CA LEU A 135 1.47 -3.86 -7.55
C LEU A 135 1.28 -4.36 -8.99
N GLN A 136 2.08 -5.35 -9.38
CA GLN A 136 1.93 -6.07 -10.66
C GLN A 136 0.84 -7.14 -10.60
N PRO A 137 0.36 -7.66 -11.75
CA PRO A 137 -0.84 -8.48 -11.81
C PRO A 137 -0.87 -9.71 -10.91
N GLY A 138 0.20 -10.47 -10.81
CA GLY A 138 0.26 -11.63 -9.92
C GLY A 138 0.06 -11.26 -8.46
N VAL A 139 0.52 -10.07 -8.06
CA VAL A 139 0.43 -9.60 -6.67
C VAL A 139 -0.99 -9.17 -6.32
N TRP A 140 -1.60 -8.26 -7.11
CA TRP A 140 -2.96 -7.82 -6.79
C TRP A 140 -4.00 -8.92 -6.98
N LYS A 141 -3.79 -9.87 -7.91
CA LYS A 141 -4.63 -11.08 -8.01
C LYS A 141 -4.53 -11.96 -6.76
N ALA A 142 -3.32 -12.21 -6.28
CA ALA A 142 -3.09 -12.99 -5.05
C ALA A 142 -3.73 -12.35 -3.82
N LEU A 143 -3.84 -11.02 -3.80
CA LEU A 143 -4.52 -10.27 -2.74
C LEU A 143 -6.04 -10.13 -2.96
N GLY A 144 -6.59 -10.76 -4.00
CA GLY A 144 -8.03 -10.91 -4.21
C GLY A 144 -8.67 -9.92 -5.16
N ALA A 145 -7.90 -9.11 -5.88
CA ALA A 145 -8.45 -8.22 -6.89
C ALA A 145 -8.64 -8.91 -8.24
N SER A 146 -9.68 -8.52 -8.97
CA SER A 146 -10.00 -9.04 -10.31
C SER A 146 -9.29 -8.27 -11.43
N SER A 147 -8.88 -7.03 -11.15
CA SER A 147 -8.15 -6.16 -12.08
C SER A 147 -7.39 -5.09 -11.32
N CYS A 148 -6.48 -4.38 -11.99
CA CYS A 148 -5.82 -3.23 -11.37
C CYS A 148 -6.81 -2.10 -11.07
N PHE A 149 -7.88 -1.97 -11.83
CA PHE A 149 -8.95 -0.99 -11.58
C PHE A 149 -9.82 -1.39 -10.39
N ASP A 150 -10.11 -2.69 -10.22
CA ASP A 150 -10.78 -3.22 -9.04
C ASP A 150 -9.93 -2.99 -7.78
N TRP A 151 -8.62 -3.20 -7.87
CA TRP A 151 -7.72 -2.86 -6.77
C TRP A 151 -7.79 -1.36 -6.44
N GLY A 152 -7.68 -0.51 -7.42
CA GLY A 152 -7.62 0.94 -7.23
C GLY A 152 -6.44 1.34 -6.36
N VAL A 153 -6.74 1.95 -5.21
CA VAL A 153 -5.78 2.36 -4.18
C VAL A 153 -6.28 1.87 -2.84
N ARG A 154 -5.45 1.09 -2.13
CA ARG A 154 -5.82 0.49 -0.85
C ARG A 154 -4.68 0.61 0.16
N THR A 155 -5.03 0.69 1.43
CA THR A 155 -4.06 0.63 2.52
C THR A 155 -3.77 -0.83 2.84
N VAL A 156 -2.51 -1.19 2.88
CA VAL A 156 -2.03 -2.53 3.19
C VAL A 156 -1.01 -2.50 4.32
N SER A 157 -0.72 -3.65 4.89
CA SER A 157 0.48 -3.86 5.70
C SER A 157 1.55 -4.50 4.82
N TYR A 158 2.78 -4.04 4.93
CA TYR A 158 3.89 -4.59 4.16
C TYR A 158 5.20 -4.51 4.94
N ARG A 159 6.17 -5.34 4.56
CA ARG A 159 7.55 -5.29 5.08
C ARG A 159 8.54 -5.77 4.04
N PHE A 160 9.69 -5.13 3.97
CA PHE A 160 10.81 -5.63 3.19
C PHE A 160 11.52 -6.74 3.97
N LEU A 161 11.87 -7.80 3.26
CA LEU A 161 12.53 -8.97 3.83
C LEU A 161 14.05 -8.91 3.62
#